data_4dcd34e78315fc6273cd6e4bd1c21709
#
_entry.id   4dcd34e78315fc6273cd6e4bd1c21709
#
_cell.length_a   1.000
_cell.length_b   1.000
_cell.length_c   1.000
_cell.angle_alpha   90.00
_cell.angle_beta   90.00
_cell.angle_gamma   90.00
#
_symmetry.space_group_name_H-M   'P 1'
#
loop_
_entity.id
_entity.type
_entity.pdbx_description
1 polymer ?
#
loop_
_entity_poly.entity_id
_entity_poly.type
_entity_poly.pdbx_seq_one_letter_code
_entity_poly.pdbx_strand_id
1 'polypeptide(L)'
;MQKVRKLVTTIMIAALITAMEGTTILPLSHHVKADTNTVSQTSQAENDLTKYKKINGIGDNTVLGADFSHYQLQKNAWKKVWKNYKGIEVSNVFEYVRSQGINTISVKVAVNPAKDDSYLSLEYAKETLKEAKKAGLKTNVVLLYSDKITYGNSQELPGGWSVDKAAEEANKYTKTVLEELKRAGATPTMVTIGNEVNYNFLNLSSWDGYCAMAEISKTVKDAGIKTAFSFAAPEKASDIQYIIEQLGYACEKYEGAGYDYIGVNIYPNTHSDSYVKELKNTVEEKAAGKQMIISSVKCPWKDSEGKASITTQTKSIYDYLQATINEKNAGGLIYDDADFVGAWDSFFDGNGQAMSSLAIFAYAQGNQVDVSSYKDPWE
;
A
#
# COMPACT_ATOMS: atom_id res chain seq x y z
N MET A 1 -22.31 -30.21 0.49
CA MET A 1 -21.31 -29.33 1.16
C MET A 1 -19.90 -29.94 1.32
N GLN A 2 -19.67 -31.22 0.99
CA GLN A 2 -18.32 -31.83 1.06
C GLN A 2 -17.50 -31.76 -0.25
N LYS A 3 -18.12 -31.44 -1.39
CA LYS A 3 -17.42 -31.38 -2.70
C LYS A 3 -16.68 -30.05 -2.97
N VAL A 4 -17.03 -28.96 -2.30
CA VAL A 4 -16.42 -27.64 -2.52
C VAL A 4 -15.12 -27.51 -1.71
N ARG A 5 -14.99 -28.18 -0.55
CA ARG A 5 -13.74 -28.14 0.24
C ARG A 5 -12.54 -28.86 -0.41
N LYS A 6 -12.79 -29.81 -1.34
CA LYS A 6 -11.69 -30.52 -2.05
C LYS A 6 -11.10 -29.72 -3.22
N LEU A 7 -11.81 -28.74 -3.76
CA LEU A 7 -11.34 -28.00 -4.94
C LEU A 7 -10.37 -26.86 -4.57
N VAL A 8 -10.55 -26.23 -3.42
CA VAL A 8 -9.68 -25.13 -2.96
C VAL A 8 -8.33 -25.63 -2.47
N THR A 9 -8.29 -26.84 -1.86
CA THR A 9 -7.03 -27.44 -1.39
C THR A 9 -6.16 -28.01 -2.52
N THR A 10 -6.76 -28.33 -3.67
CA THR A 10 -6.03 -28.94 -4.82
C THR A 10 -5.33 -27.89 -5.69
N ILE A 11 -5.78 -26.63 -5.68
CA ILE A 11 -5.17 -25.56 -6.49
C ILE A 11 -3.92 -24.99 -5.83
N MET A 12 -3.78 -25.05 -4.50
CA MET A 12 -2.55 -24.61 -3.81
C MET A 12 -1.43 -25.67 -3.77
N ILE A 13 -1.70 -26.93 -4.10
CA ILE A 13 -0.69 -28.02 -4.10
C ILE A 13 -0.14 -28.29 -5.50
N ALA A 14 -0.80 -27.84 -6.57
CA ALA A 14 -0.35 -28.08 -7.95
C ALA A 14 0.82 -27.19 -8.41
N ALA A 15 1.23 -26.18 -7.63
CA ALA A 15 2.37 -25.32 -7.96
C ALA A 15 3.72 -25.76 -7.34
N LEU A 16 3.76 -26.89 -6.60
CA LEU A 16 4.96 -27.34 -5.88
C LEU A 16 5.47 -28.74 -6.27
N ILE A 17 4.93 -29.39 -7.31
CA ILE A 17 5.38 -30.74 -7.71
C ILE A 17 5.68 -30.77 -9.21
N THR A 18 6.73 -30.09 -9.63
CA THR A 18 7.41 -30.34 -10.90
C THR A 18 8.91 -30.07 -10.82
N ALA A 19 9.57 -30.64 -9.82
CA ALA A 19 11.03 -30.77 -9.84
C ALA A 19 11.48 -31.85 -8.83
N MET A 20 11.21 -33.13 -9.12
CA MET A 20 11.94 -34.26 -8.55
C MET A 20 11.60 -35.53 -9.32
N GLU A 21 12.37 -35.80 -10.38
CA GLU A 21 12.60 -37.18 -10.85
C GLU A 21 14.05 -37.29 -11.31
N GLY A 22 14.75 -38.20 -10.65
CA GLY A 22 15.88 -38.93 -11.20
C GLY A 22 17.24 -38.58 -10.70
N THR A 23 17.67 -39.26 -9.62
CA THR A 23 19.01 -39.95 -9.68
C THR A 23 19.14 -40.95 -8.54
N THR A 24 19.55 -42.14 -8.94
CA THR A 24 19.83 -43.36 -8.17
C THR A 24 20.93 -43.20 -7.15
N ILE A 25 20.72 -43.80 -5.98
CA ILE A 25 21.68 -43.90 -4.87
C ILE A 25 22.55 -45.13 -5.08
N LEU A 26 23.88 -44.96 -5.03
CA LEU A 26 24.86 -46.02 -4.73
C LEU A 26 25.73 -45.58 -3.55
N PRO A 27 26.01 -46.47 -2.58
CA PRO A 27 26.80 -46.13 -1.41
C PRO A 27 28.30 -46.32 -1.67
N LEU A 28 29.13 -45.31 -1.41
CA LEU A 28 30.57 -45.49 -1.25
C LEU A 28 31.04 -44.85 0.06
N SER A 29 31.44 -45.69 0.98
CA SER A 29 32.15 -45.33 2.19
C SER A 29 33.58 -44.94 1.85
N HIS A 30 33.98 -43.70 2.16
CA HIS A 30 35.41 -43.39 2.33
C HIS A 30 35.55 -42.38 3.49
N HIS A 31 36.32 -42.83 4.49
CA HIS A 31 36.85 -41.99 5.55
C HIS A 31 37.73 -40.90 4.95
N VAL A 32 37.39 -39.66 5.17
CA VAL A 32 38.29 -38.52 4.97
C VAL A 32 38.42 -37.77 6.29
N LYS A 33 39.68 -37.56 6.68
CA LYS A 33 40.10 -36.84 7.87
C LYS A 33 39.53 -35.42 7.87
N ALA A 34 39.11 -34.96 9.05
CA ALA A 34 38.70 -33.61 9.30
C ALA A 34 39.93 -32.67 9.12
N ASP A 35 39.96 -31.96 8.02
CA ASP A 35 40.72 -30.72 7.93
C ASP A 35 39.82 -29.59 8.45
N THR A 36 40.24 -29.03 9.57
CA THR A 36 39.68 -27.80 10.14
C THR A 36 40.04 -26.63 9.21
N ASN A 37 39.35 -26.49 8.11
CA ASN A 37 39.29 -25.25 7.37
C ASN A 37 38.19 -24.40 8.02
N THR A 38 38.60 -23.37 8.69
CA THR A 38 37.82 -22.21 9.06
C THR A 38 37.10 -21.71 7.79
N VAL A 39 35.88 -22.15 7.58
CA VAL A 39 34.96 -21.47 6.66
C VAL A 39 34.73 -20.09 7.28
N SER A 40 35.38 -19.09 6.71
CA SER A 40 35.03 -17.72 6.97
C SER A 40 33.54 -17.58 6.64
N GLN A 41 32.70 -17.46 7.65
CA GLN A 41 31.35 -17.01 7.51
C GLN A 41 31.46 -15.66 6.79
N THR A 42 31.13 -15.63 5.50
CA THR A 42 30.75 -14.42 4.84
C THR A 42 29.47 -13.99 5.56
N SER A 43 29.61 -13.10 6.56
CA SER A 43 28.48 -12.41 7.15
C SER A 43 27.68 -11.83 5.99
N GLN A 44 26.46 -12.34 5.78
CA GLN A 44 25.52 -11.67 4.89
C GLN A 44 25.38 -10.25 5.45
N ALA A 45 25.52 -9.26 4.60
CA ALA A 45 25.56 -7.88 5.02
C ALA A 45 24.23 -7.54 5.72
N GLU A 46 24.31 -7.30 7.03
CA GLU A 46 23.19 -6.70 7.78
C GLU A 46 22.62 -5.55 6.97
N ASN A 47 21.30 -5.35 7.03
CA ASN A 47 20.67 -4.22 6.35
C ASN A 47 21.20 -2.91 6.92
N ASP A 48 22.32 -2.43 6.39
CA ASP A 48 22.97 -1.20 6.83
C ASP A 48 22.11 0.02 6.43
N LEU A 49 21.31 0.49 7.36
CA LEU A 49 20.46 1.66 7.19
C LEU A 49 21.24 2.97 7.23
N THR A 50 22.45 3.00 7.74
CA THR A 50 23.25 4.25 7.92
C THR A 50 23.68 4.86 6.58
N LYS A 51 23.66 4.09 5.51
CA LYS A 51 23.94 4.56 4.14
C LYS A 51 22.84 5.44 3.57
N TYR A 52 21.59 5.36 4.10
CA TYR A 52 20.47 6.15 3.63
C TYR A 52 20.45 7.53 4.29
N LYS A 53 20.38 8.55 3.48
CA LYS A 53 20.41 9.95 3.93
C LYS A 53 19.01 10.51 4.07
N LYS A 54 18.87 11.56 4.87
CA LYS A 54 17.64 12.34 4.91
C LYS A 54 17.26 12.81 3.50
N ILE A 55 15.98 12.65 3.14
CA ILE A 55 15.39 13.16 1.92
C ILE A 55 14.93 14.59 2.17
N ASN A 56 15.45 15.55 1.40
CA ASN A 56 15.01 16.94 1.48
C ASN A 56 13.60 17.08 0.90
N GLY A 57 12.78 17.95 1.51
CA GLY A 57 11.39 18.14 1.11
C GLY A 57 10.37 17.33 1.94
N ILE A 58 10.80 16.39 2.79
CA ILE A 58 9.91 15.75 3.75
C ILE A 58 9.42 16.79 4.77
N GLY A 59 8.11 16.91 4.90
CA GLY A 59 7.44 17.83 5.81
C GLY A 59 6.01 17.36 6.16
N ASP A 60 5.23 18.26 6.75
CA ASP A 60 3.87 17.93 7.24
C ASP A 60 2.91 17.44 6.15
N ASN A 61 3.12 17.83 4.90
CA ASN A 61 2.28 17.40 3.78
C ASN A 61 2.76 16.11 3.12
N THR A 62 3.94 15.59 3.49
CA THR A 62 4.46 14.33 2.95
C THR A 62 3.64 13.16 3.50
N VAL A 63 3.29 12.24 2.61
CA VAL A 63 2.61 10.98 2.95
C VAL A 63 3.66 9.88 3.11
N LEU A 64 3.98 9.54 4.35
CA LEU A 64 4.79 8.37 4.69
C LEU A 64 3.81 7.33 5.22
N GLY A 65 3.15 6.62 4.28
CA GLY A 65 1.96 5.86 4.56
C GLY A 65 2.16 4.35 4.59
N ALA A 66 1.27 3.69 5.31
CA ALA A 66 1.16 2.24 5.37
C ALA A 66 -0.32 1.82 5.35
N ASP A 67 -0.66 0.83 4.51
CA ASP A 67 -1.99 0.24 4.47
C ASP A 67 -2.16 -0.78 5.59
N PHE A 68 -3.21 -0.62 6.37
CA PHE A 68 -3.57 -1.43 7.53
C PHE A 68 -5.01 -1.97 7.40
N SER A 69 -5.43 -2.30 6.20
CA SER A 69 -6.77 -2.81 5.92
C SER A 69 -7.05 -4.14 6.61
N HIS A 70 -6.05 -5.02 6.73
CA HIS A 70 -6.20 -6.35 7.33
C HIS A 70 -6.10 -6.36 8.86
N TYR A 71 -5.72 -5.25 9.48
CA TYR A 71 -5.40 -5.18 10.92
C TYR A 71 -6.48 -5.75 11.82
N GLN A 72 -7.73 -5.30 11.68
CA GLN A 72 -8.81 -5.77 12.54
C GLN A 72 -9.15 -7.23 12.33
N LEU A 73 -9.11 -7.71 11.08
CA LEU A 73 -9.31 -9.14 10.77
C LEU A 73 -8.23 -9.99 11.42
N GLN A 74 -6.96 -9.61 11.26
CA GLN A 74 -5.83 -10.33 11.82
C GLN A 74 -5.86 -10.31 13.36
N LYS A 75 -6.12 -9.16 13.97
CA LYS A 75 -6.21 -8.99 15.42
C LYS A 75 -7.35 -9.79 16.02
N ASN A 76 -8.55 -9.66 15.45
CA ASN A 76 -9.78 -10.18 16.06
C ASN A 76 -10.08 -11.63 15.70
N ALA A 77 -9.91 -12.01 14.42
CA ALA A 77 -10.23 -13.37 13.96
C ALA A 77 -9.01 -14.32 14.02
N TRP A 78 -7.84 -13.86 13.59
CA TRP A 78 -6.64 -14.69 13.52
C TRP A 78 -5.76 -14.62 14.75
N LYS A 79 -6.07 -13.72 15.70
CA LYS A 79 -5.32 -13.52 16.96
C LYS A 79 -3.84 -13.25 16.72
N LYS A 80 -3.52 -12.57 15.62
CA LYS A 80 -2.15 -12.14 15.32
C LYS A 80 -1.70 -11.05 16.29
N VAL A 81 -0.40 -11.03 16.55
CA VAL A 81 0.26 -10.01 17.37
C VAL A 81 1.39 -9.39 16.57
N TRP A 82 1.69 -8.14 16.85
CA TRP A 82 2.80 -7.41 16.25
C TRP A 82 3.90 -7.23 17.29
N LYS A 83 5.14 -7.39 16.85
CA LYS A 83 6.33 -7.34 17.71
C LYS A 83 7.34 -6.35 17.14
N ASN A 84 8.14 -5.78 18.02
CA ASN A 84 9.25 -4.92 17.63
C ASN A 84 10.45 -5.75 17.09
N TYR A 85 11.55 -5.07 16.75
CA TYR A 85 12.78 -5.72 16.24
C TYR A 85 13.43 -6.72 17.20
N LYS A 86 13.08 -6.67 18.49
CA LYS A 86 13.55 -7.64 19.52
C LYS A 86 12.62 -8.83 19.68
N GLY A 87 11.57 -8.94 18.86
CA GLY A 87 10.55 -9.99 19.01
C GLY A 87 9.63 -9.80 20.23
N ILE A 88 9.62 -8.62 20.83
CA ILE A 88 8.76 -8.28 21.98
C ILE A 88 7.45 -7.72 21.45
N GLU A 89 6.33 -8.24 21.94
CA GLU A 89 4.99 -7.77 21.56
C GLU A 89 4.84 -6.27 21.87
N VAL A 90 4.29 -5.53 20.90
CA VAL A 90 3.98 -4.12 21.07
C VAL A 90 2.52 -3.96 21.48
N SER A 91 2.27 -3.21 22.52
CA SER A 91 0.92 -2.97 23.05
C SER A 91 0.05 -2.17 22.07
N ASN A 92 0.68 -1.34 21.24
CA ASN A 92 0.02 -0.50 20.23
C ASN A 92 0.88 -0.44 18.97
N VAL A 93 0.46 -1.18 17.93
CA VAL A 93 1.19 -1.22 16.65
C VAL A 93 1.23 0.15 15.96
N PHE A 94 0.21 1.00 16.12
CA PHE A 94 0.17 2.31 15.49
C PHE A 94 1.18 3.28 16.12
N GLU A 95 1.34 3.26 17.45
CA GLU A 95 2.41 4.01 18.10
C GLU A 95 3.79 3.50 17.68
N TYR A 96 3.92 2.18 17.53
CA TYR A 96 5.16 1.56 17.08
C TYR A 96 5.51 2.00 15.66
N VAL A 97 4.63 1.82 14.67
CA VAL A 97 4.95 2.22 13.29
C VAL A 97 5.16 3.73 13.15
N ARG A 98 4.46 4.54 13.95
CA ARG A 98 4.73 5.98 14.05
C ARG A 98 6.15 6.26 14.52
N SER A 99 6.65 5.54 15.52
CA SER A 99 8.03 5.67 16.00
C SER A 99 9.06 5.26 14.94
N GLN A 100 8.65 4.46 13.93
CA GLN A 100 9.46 4.05 12.80
C GLN A 100 9.37 5.04 11.61
N GLY A 101 8.67 6.15 11.76
CA GLY A 101 8.60 7.21 10.77
C GLY A 101 7.35 7.19 9.88
N ILE A 102 6.46 6.22 10.02
CA ILE A 102 5.14 6.25 9.37
C ILE A 102 4.33 7.40 9.98
N ASN A 103 3.67 8.18 9.12
CA ASN A 103 2.82 9.29 9.56
C ASN A 103 1.36 9.16 9.14
N THR A 104 1.04 8.21 8.25
CA THR A 104 -0.30 8.04 7.68
C THR A 104 -0.67 6.57 7.66
N ILE A 105 -1.85 6.22 8.18
CA ILE A 105 -2.44 4.89 8.02
C ILE A 105 -3.54 4.96 6.97
N SER A 106 -3.49 4.06 6.01
CA SER A 106 -4.49 3.88 4.96
C SER A 106 -5.32 2.63 5.20
N VAL A 107 -6.61 2.69 4.86
CA VAL A 107 -7.50 1.53 4.82
C VAL A 107 -8.38 1.58 3.57
N LYS A 108 -8.69 0.42 3.00
CA LYS A 108 -9.57 0.27 1.86
C LYS A 108 -10.99 -0.07 2.35
N VAL A 109 -12.02 0.49 1.70
CA VAL A 109 -13.42 0.25 2.04
C VAL A 109 -14.20 -0.08 0.78
N ALA A 110 -14.80 -1.28 0.76
CA ALA A 110 -15.74 -1.74 -0.26
C ALA A 110 -17.19 -1.45 0.16
N VAL A 111 -18.11 -1.47 -0.81
CA VAL A 111 -19.53 -1.15 -0.55
C VAL A 111 -20.21 -2.28 0.22
N ASN A 112 -20.16 -3.51 -0.33
CA ASN A 112 -20.74 -4.71 0.29
C ASN A 112 -19.74 -5.86 0.19
N PRO A 113 -18.62 -5.82 0.96
CA PRO A 113 -17.60 -6.83 0.83
C PRO A 113 -18.13 -8.23 1.20
N ALA A 114 -17.67 -9.25 0.47
CA ALA A 114 -17.97 -10.63 0.80
C ALA A 114 -17.42 -10.97 2.19
N LYS A 115 -17.95 -12.03 2.80
CA LYS A 115 -17.51 -12.46 4.14
C LYS A 115 -15.99 -12.72 4.20
N ASP A 116 -15.42 -13.27 3.15
CA ASP A 116 -13.98 -13.58 3.09
C ASP A 116 -13.14 -12.30 2.87
N ASP A 117 -13.77 -11.22 2.37
CA ASP A 117 -13.18 -9.89 2.19
C ASP A 117 -13.61 -8.91 3.29
N SER A 118 -14.04 -9.40 4.45
CA SER A 118 -14.53 -8.57 5.58
C SER A 118 -13.52 -7.52 6.05
N TYR A 119 -12.23 -7.67 5.75
CA TYR A 119 -11.20 -6.68 6.01
C TYR A 119 -11.44 -5.35 5.25
N LEU A 120 -12.25 -5.37 4.17
CA LEU A 120 -12.68 -4.18 3.42
C LEU A 120 -13.96 -3.54 3.98
N SER A 121 -14.48 -4.02 5.12
CA SER A 121 -15.72 -3.48 5.69
C SER A 121 -15.50 -2.10 6.32
N LEU A 122 -16.52 -1.24 6.21
CA LEU A 122 -16.53 0.07 6.88
C LEU A 122 -16.39 -0.10 8.41
N GLU A 123 -16.90 -1.20 8.98
CA GLU A 123 -16.82 -1.43 10.42
C GLU A 123 -15.35 -1.60 10.86
N TYR A 124 -14.57 -2.43 10.16
CA TYR A 124 -13.15 -2.59 10.45
C TYR A 124 -12.37 -1.31 10.17
N ALA A 125 -12.70 -0.60 9.11
CA ALA A 125 -12.07 0.69 8.80
C ALA A 125 -12.28 1.71 9.93
N LYS A 126 -13.50 1.83 10.48
CA LYS A 126 -13.80 2.73 11.62
C LYS A 126 -12.89 2.46 12.82
N GLU A 127 -12.75 1.19 13.21
CA GLU A 127 -11.93 0.83 14.37
C GLU A 127 -10.44 1.06 14.10
N THR A 128 -9.92 0.65 12.93
CA THR A 128 -8.52 0.87 12.56
C THR A 128 -8.15 2.36 12.56
N LEU A 129 -8.96 3.19 11.89
CA LEU A 129 -8.72 4.64 11.81
C LEU A 129 -8.80 5.33 13.17
N LYS A 130 -9.73 4.90 14.02
CA LYS A 130 -9.86 5.42 15.39
C LYS A 130 -8.64 5.11 16.25
N GLU A 131 -8.12 3.87 16.17
CA GLU A 131 -6.88 3.47 16.85
C GLU A 131 -5.67 4.25 16.32
N ALA A 132 -5.53 4.37 14.99
CA ALA A 132 -4.46 5.14 14.34
C ALA A 132 -4.47 6.63 14.75
N LYS A 133 -5.66 7.26 14.76
CA LYS A 133 -5.80 8.66 15.22
C LYS A 133 -5.42 8.85 16.68
N LYS A 134 -5.78 7.92 17.57
CA LYS A 134 -5.36 7.96 18.98
C LYS A 134 -3.84 7.91 19.13
N ALA A 135 -3.16 7.18 18.24
CA ALA A 135 -1.70 7.14 18.17
C ALA A 135 -1.07 8.41 17.55
N GLY A 136 -1.89 9.39 17.12
CA GLY A 136 -1.43 10.65 16.52
C GLY A 136 -1.04 10.53 15.05
N LEU A 137 -1.51 9.51 14.35
CA LEU A 137 -1.30 9.32 12.90
C LEU A 137 -2.37 10.06 12.10
N LYS A 138 -2.01 10.53 10.91
CA LYS A 138 -2.94 10.90 9.84
C LYS A 138 -3.59 9.64 9.29
N THR A 139 -4.75 9.81 8.67
CA THR A 139 -5.51 8.67 8.17
C THR A 139 -6.02 8.91 6.75
N ASN A 140 -6.00 7.87 5.94
CA ASN A 140 -6.56 7.83 4.60
C ASN A 140 -7.61 6.72 4.48
N VAL A 141 -8.68 6.99 3.76
CA VAL A 141 -9.68 5.99 3.37
C VAL A 141 -9.71 5.89 1.86
N VAL A 142 -9.50 4.70 1.32
CA VAL A 142 -9.67 4.41 -0.10
C VAL A 142 -11.09 3.87 -0.30
N LEU A 143 -11.94 4.63 -0.97
CA LEU A 143 -13.31 4.21 -1.30
C LEU A 143 -13.31 3.47 -2.63
N LEU A 144 -13.57 2.17 -2.61
CA LEU A 144 -13.42 1.31 -3.79
C LEU A 144 -14.59 1.43 -4.79
N TYR A 145 -15.79 1.82 -4.33
CA TYR A 145 -17.03 1.86 -5.12
C TYR A 145 -17.34 0.53 -5.84
N SER A 146 -16.96 -0.56 -5.21
CA SER A 146 -17.14 -1.94 -5.60
C SER A 146 -17.30 -2.80 -4.36
N ASP A 147 -17.74 -4.04 -4.50
CA ASP A 147 -17.80 -5.01 -3.40
C ASP A 147 -16.45 -5.69 -3.13
N LYS A 148 -15.43 -5.39 -3.94
CA LYS A 148 -14.05 -5.92 -3.87
C LYS A 148 -13.01 -4.91 -4.32
N ILE A 149 -11.73 -5.23 -4.20
CA ILE A 149 -10.66 -4.40 -4.75
C ILE A 149 -10.79 -4.36 -6.27
N THR A 150 -10.76 -3.14 -6.83
CA THR A 150 -10.79 -2.89 -8.28
C THR A 150 -9.36 -2.73 -8.80
N TYR A 151 -9.15 -3.08 -10.07
CA TYR A 151 -7.88 -2.96 -10.77
C TYR A 151 -8.10 -2.47 -12.20
N GLY A 152 -7.33 -1.47 -12.66
CA GLY A 152 -7.28 -1.03 -14.04
C GLY A 152 -8.63 -1.04 -14.76
N ASN A 153 -8.83 -1.96 -15.68
CA ASN A 153 -10.06 -2.09 -16.44
C ASN A 153 -11.19 -2.89 -15.75
N SER A 154 -10.95 -3.42 -14.56
CA SER A 154 -11.94 -4.20 -13.80
C SER A 154 -12.58 -3.34 -12.71
N GLN A 155 -13.49 -2.45 -13.11
CA GLN A 155 -14.22 -1.53 -12.23
C GLN A 155 -15.68 -2.04 -12.05
N GLU A 156 -15.83 -3.21 -11.44
CA GLU A 156 -17.15 -3.82 -11.25
C GLU A 156 -18.00 -3.01 -10.26
N LEU A 157 -19.24 -2.71 -10.65
CA LEU A 157 -20.19 -2.04 -9.76
C LEU A 157 -20.59 -2.93 -8.58
N PRO A 158 -20.90 -2.34 -7.42
CA PRO A 158 -21.47 -3.07 -6.29
C PRO A 158 -22.81 -3.72 -6.66
N GLY A 159 -23.11 -4.82 -5.99
CA GLY A 159 -24.42 -5.47 -6.16
C GLY A 159 -25.58 -4.51 -5.88
N GLY A 160 -26.50 -4.45 -6.81
CA GLY A 160 -27.70 -3.57 -6.72
C GLY A 160 -27.52 -2.18 -7.33
N TRP A 161 -26.32 -1.78 -7.76
CA TRP A 161 -26.11 -0.54 -8.52
C TRP A 161 -26.31 -0.78 -10.00
N SER A 162 -26.89 0.21 -10.69
CA SER A 162 -26.98 0.23 -12.15
C SER A 162 -26.10 1.35 -12.72
N VAL A 163 -25.61 1.19 -13.94
CA VAL A 163 -24.69 2.14 -14.58
C VAL A 163 -25.29 3.55 -14.66
N ASP A 164 -26.54 3.65 -14.99
CA ASP A 164 -27.29 4.92 -15.13
C ASP A 164 -27.44 5.70 -13.80
N LYS A 165 -27.29 5.03 -12.66
CA LYS A 165 -27.33 5.64 -11.30
C LYS A 165 -26.00 5.58 -10.56
N ALA A 166 -24.98 4.99 -11.17
CA ALA A 166 -23.75 4.70 -10.47
C ALA A 166 -23.06 5.95 -9.87
N ALA A 167 -23.06 7.06 -10.58
CA ALA A 167 -22.50 8.33 -10.08
C ALA A 167 -23.29 8.88 -8.87
N GLU A 168 -24.62 8.85 -8.92
CA GLU A 168 -25.49 9.28 -7.81
C GLU A 168 -25.30 8.38 -6.58
N GLU A 169 -25.33 7.06 -6.78
CA GLU A 169 -25.13 6.09 -5.68
C GLU A 169 -23.74 6.19 -5.07
N ALA A 170 -22.69 6.39 -5.88
CA ALA A 170 -21.33 6.59 -5.39
C ALA A 170 -21.20 7.86 -4.54
N ASN A 171 -21.80 8.96 -4.97
CA ASN A 171 -21.80 10.21 -4.21
C ASN A 171 -22.57 10.07 -2.88
N LYS A 172 -23.73 9.41 -2.91
CA LYS A 172 -24.53 9.11 -1.71
C LYS A 172 -23.78 8.19 -0.75
N TYR A 173 -23.14 7.14 -1.27
CA TYR A 173 -22.30 6.25 -0.49
C TYR A 173 -21.15 7.00 0.18
N THR A 174 -20.46 7.88 -0.54
CA THR A 174 -19.40 8.73 0.00
C THR A 174 -19.89 9.54 1.20
N LYS A 175 -21.03 10.23 1.07
CA LYS A 175 -21.65 10.98 2.18
C LYS A 175 -21.91 10.08 3.38
N THR A 176 -22.53 8.93 3.16
CA THR A 176 -22.84 7.96 4.22
C THR A 176 -21.58 7.50 4.94
N VAL A 177 -20.53 7.11 4.21
CA VAL A 177 -19.25 6.67 4.82
C VAL A 177 -18.62 7.79 5.64
N LEU A 178 -18.57 9.02 5.12
CA LEU A 178 -18.00 10.16 5.84
C LEU A 178 -18.75 10.49 7.12
N GLU A 179 -20.10 10.41 7.10
CA GLU A 179 -20.92 10.60 8.28
C GLU A 179 -20.73 9.49 9.33
N GLU A 180 -20.62 8.22 8.89
CA GLU A 180 -20.34 7.09 9.77
C GLU A 180 -18.96 7.23 10.44
N LEU A 181 -17.94 7.57 9.66
CA LEU A 181 -16.59 7.80 10.18
C LEU A 181 -16.56 8.98 11.16
N LYS A 182 -17.28 10.07 10.86
CA LYS A 182 -17.40 11.22 11.76
C LYS A 182 -18.08 10.83 13.08
N ARG A 183 -19.20 10.09 13.04
CA ARG A 183 -19.89 9.60 14.24
C ARG A 183 -19.02 8.68 15.08
N ALA A 184 -18.18 7.86 14.46
CA ALA A 184 -17.23 6.99 15.15
C ALA A 184 -16.00 7.71 15.73
N GLY A 185 -15.81 9.01 15.47
CA GLY A 185 -14.58 9.75 15.81
C GLY A 185 -13.38 9.38 14.94
N ALA A 186 -13.63 8.75 13.79
CA ALA A 186 -12.65 8.23 12.83
C ALA A 186 -12.54 9.08 11.55
N THR A 187 -12.98 10.34 11.55
CA THR A 187 -12.89 11.24 10.38
C THR A 187 -11.48 11.21 9.79
N PRO A 188 -11.30 10.83 8.53
CA PRO A 188 -9.97 10.73 7.92
C PRO A 188 -9.39 12.12 7.61
N THR A 189 -8.08 12.21 7.46
CA THR A 189 -7.40 13.42 6.97
C THR A 189 -7.38 13.50 5.45
N MET A 190 -7.52 12.35 4.78
CA MET A 190 -7.57 12.22 3.33
C MET A 190 -8.55 11.13 2.92
N VAL A 191 -9.22 11.30 1.80
CA VAL A 191 -10.00 10.28 1.10
C VAL A 191 -9.41 10.07 -0.28
N THR A 192 -9.13 8.84 -0.61
CA THR A 192 -8.77 8.42 -1.96
C THR A 192 -10.03 7.90 -2.67
N ILE A 193 -10.40 8.54 -3.76
CA ILE A 193 -11.57 8.20 -4.56
C ILE A 193 -11.18 7.12 -5.57
N GLY A 194 -11.71 5.92 -5.38
CA GLY A 194 -11.48 4.75 -6.21
C GLY A 194 -10.09 4.15 -6.08
N ASN A 195 -9.86 3.07 -6.80
CA ASN A 195 -8.56 2.44 -7.00
C ASN A 195 -8.40 2.09 -8.48
N GLU A 196 -7.34 2.60 -9.11
CA GLU A 196 -7.01 2.41 -10.53
C GLU A 196 -8.13 2.84 -11.50
N VAL A 197 -8.67 4.04 -11.28
CA VAL A 197 -9.87 4.55 -11.96
C VAL A 197 -9.59 5.23 -13.31
N ASN A 198 -8.65 4.74 -14.10
CA ASN A 198 -8.15 5.42 -15.31
C ASN A 198 -9.22 5.69 -16.39
N TYR A 199 -10.06 4.71 -16.74
CA TYR A 199 -10.83 4.77 -17.98
C TYR A 199 -12.32 4.47 -17.84
N ASN A 200 -12.72 3.67 -16.88
CA ASN A 200 -14.09 3.14 -16.75
C ASN A 200 -14.61 3.19 -15.31
N PHE A 201 -14.27 4.23 -14.58
CA PHE A 201 -14.76 4.43 -13.23
C PHE A 201 -16.29 4.31 -13.20
N LEU A 202 -16.79 3.45 -12.30
CA LEU A 202 -18.23 3.13 -12.19
C LEU A 202 -18.84 2.52 -13.47
N ASN A 203 -18.06 1.88 -14.32
CA ASN A 203 -18.48 1.42 -15.65
C ASN A 203 -19.07 2.51 -16.55
N LEU A 204 -18.75 3.76 -16.28
CA LEU A 204 -19.14 4.92 -17.07
C LEU A 204 -18.18 5.12 -18.26
N SER A 205 -18.60 5.92 -19.24
CA SER A 205 -17.68 6.45 -20.25
C SER A 205 -16.54 7.21 -19.57
N SER A 206 -15.38 7.32 -20.22
CA SER A 206 -14.24 8.02 -19.61
C SER A 206 -14.61 9.42 -19.13
N TRP A 207 -15.32 10.21 -19.94
CA TRP A 207 -15.74 11.56 -19.58
C TRP A 207 -16.73 11.58 -18.40
N ASP A 208 -17.76 10.72 -18.44
CA ASP A 208 -18.75 10.65 -17.36
C ASP A 208 -18.11 10.14 -16.06
N GLY A 209 -17.13 9.25 -16.17
CA GLY A 209 -16.31 8.80 -15.05
C GLY A 209 -15.53 9.96 -14.40
N TYR A 210 -14.88 10.82 -15.17
CA TYR A 210 -14.20 12.02 -14.64
C TYR A 210 -15.19 13.01 -14.03
N CYS A 211 -16.37 13.18 -14.63
CA CYS A 211 -17.44 13.99 -14.05
C CYS A 211 -17.91 13.43 -12.70
N ALA A 212 -18.12 12.12 -12.59
CA ALA A 212 -18.46 11.47 -11.33
C ALA A 212 -17.37 11.64 -10.26
N MET A 213 -16.09 11.47 -10.62
CA MET A 213 -14.97 11.74 -9.73
C MET A 213 -14.98 13.19 -9.20
N ALA A 214 -15.19 14.16 -10.08
CA ALA A 214 -15.27 15.58 -9.72
C ALA A 214 -16.42 15.85 -8.74
N GLU A 215 -17.62 15.32 -8.99
CA GLU A 215 -18.77 15.48 -8.11
C GLU A 215 -18.53 14.84 -6.73
N ILE A 216 -17.97 13.63 -6.68
CA ILE A 216 -17.59 12.96 -5.42
C ILE A 216 -16.52 13.76 -4.69
N SER A 217 -15.53 14.32 -5.42
CA SER A 217 -14.47 15.14 -4.82
C SER A 217 -15.02 16.37 -4.12
N LYS A 218 -16.05 17.00 -4.69
CA LYS A 218 -16.75 18.11 -4.04
C LYS A 218 -17.34 17.67 -2.69
N THR A 219 -17.99 16.51 -2.64
CA THR A 219 -18.54 15.97 -1.39
C THR A 219 -17.49 15.79 -0.31
N VAL A 220 -16.29 15.27 -0.68
CA VAL A 220 -15.17 15.11 0.25
C VAL A 220 -14.63 16.47 0.72
N LYS A 221 -14.47 17.43 -0.20
CA LYS A 221 -13.99 18.78 0.14
C LYS A 221 -14.96 19.56 0.99
N ASP A 222 -16.26 19.44 0.74
CA ASP A 222 -17.31 20.07 1.58
C ASP A 222 -17.26 19.54 3.03
N ALA A 223 -16.73 18.32 3.24
CA ALA A 223 -16.46 17.79 4.57
C ALA A 223 -15.15 18.28 5.19
N GLY A 224 -14.38 19.14 4.50
CA GLY A 224 -13.09 19.67 4.96
C GLY A 224 -11.94 18.64 4.91
N ILE A 225 -12.04 17.61 4.07
CA ILE A 225 -11.09 16.51 3.97
C ILE A 225 -10.29 16.63 2.67
N LYS A 226 -8.98 16.32 2.72
CA LYS A 226 -8.13 16.26 1.53
C LYS A 226 -8.58 15.14 0.60
N THR A 227 -8.49 15.40 -0.70
CA THR A 227 -8.95 14.48 -1.74
C THR A 227 -7.78 13.98 -2.57
N ALA A 228 -7.71 12.67 -2.77
CA ALA A 228 -6.83 12.01 -3.72
C ALA A 228 -7.65 11.18 -4.72
N PHE A 229 -7.12 10.99 -5.92
CA PHE A 229 -7.56 9.95 -6.85
C PHE A 229 -6.47 8.89 -6.95
N SER A 230 -6.83 7.63 -7.22
CA SER A 230 -5.85 6.56 -7.40
C SER A 230 -5.96 5.97 -8.81
N PHE A 231 -4.90 6.13 -9.59
CA PHE A 231 -4.78 5.63 -10.95
C PHE A 231 -3.78 4.47 -11.02
N ALA A 232 -4.01 3.49 -11.89
CA ALA A 232 -2.94 2.61 -12.32
C ALA A 232 -1.88 3.43 -13.07
N ALA A 233 -0.61 3.12 -12.88
CA ALA A 233 0.47 3.77 -13.62
C ALA A 233 0.25 3.57 -15.13
N PRO A 234 0.23 4.65 -15.94
CA PRO A 234 0.09 4.53 -17.38
C PRO A 234 1.32 3.85 -18.00
N GLU A 235 1.19 3.29 -19.20
CA GLU A 235 2.30 2.62 -19.89
C GLU A 235 3.49 3.59 -20.09
N LYS A 236 3.20 4.84 -20.44
CA LYS A 236 4.20 5.92 -20.52
C LYS A 236 3.90 6.96 -19.45
N ALA A 237 4.92 7.40 -18.73
CA ALA A 237 4.77 8.42 -17.68
C ALA A 237 4.11 9.71 -18.19
N SER A 238 4.36 10.10 -19.44
CA SER A 238 3.74 11.28 -20.08
C SER A 238 2.21 11.17 -20.22
N ASP A 239 1.64 9.96 -20.27
CA ASP A 239 0.21 9.77 -20.51
C ASP A 239 -0.64 10.20 -19.32
N ILE A 240 -0.04 10.37 -18.13
CA ILE A 240 -0.69 10.97 -16.97
C ILE A 240 -1.21 12.39 -17.26
N GLN A 241 -0.61 13.09 -18.21
CA GLN A 241 -1.06 14.43 -18.64
C GLN A 241 -2.53 14.40 -19.07
N TYR A 242 -2.93 13.41 -19.89
CA TYR A 242 -4.31 13.28 -20.34
C TYR A 242 -5.29 13.16 -19.16
N ILE A 243 -4.95 12.34 -18.17
CA ILE A 243 -5.76 12.16 -16.97
C ILE A 243 -5.90 13.50 -16.23
N ILE A 244 -4.81 14.23 -16.05
CA ILE A 244 -4.81 15.53 -15.36
C ILE A 244 -5.69 16.55 -16.09
N GLU A 245 -5.60 16.63 -17.42
CA GLU A 245 -6.41 17.51 -18.23
C GLU A 245 -7.90 17.20 -18.13
N GLN A 246 -8.28 15.92 -18.24
CA GLN A 246 -9.68 15.51 -18.11
C GLN A 246 -10.25 15.79 -16.71
N LEU A 247 -9.48 15.53 -15.65
CA LEU A 247 -9.86 15.87 -14.28
C LEU A 247 -10.00 17.40 -14.10
N GLY A 248 -9.11 18.18 -14.71
CA GLY A 248 -9.19 19.63 -14.68
C GLY A 248 -10.51 20.13 -15.27
N TYR A 249 -10.85 19.72 -16.49
CA TYR A 249 -12.12 20.08 -17.14
C TYR A 249 -13.34 19.60 -16.37
N ALA A 250 -13.29 18.39 -15.81
CA ALA A 250 -14.40 17.88 -15.01
C ALA A 250 -14.57 18.68 -13.70
N CYS A 251 -13.49 19.05 -13.03
CA CYS A 251 -13.55 19.87 -11.82
C CYS A 251 -14.07 21.30 -12.10
N GLU A 252 -13.74 21.89 -13.27
CA GLU A 252 -14.28 23.19 -13.68
C GLU A 252 -15.82 23.16 -13.86
N LYS A 253 -16.37 22.01 -14.28
CA LYS A 253 -17.81 21.82 -14.46
C LYS A 253 -18.58 21.83 -13.15
N TYR A 254 -17.98 21.43 -12.03
CA TYR A 254 -18.62 21.31 -10.72
C TYR A 254 -18.01 22.28 -9.74
N GLU A 255 -18.69 23.39 -9.45
CA GLU A 255 -18.24 24.40 -8.48
C GLU A 255 -17.88 23.78 -7.13
N GLY A 256 -16.68 24.03 -6.63
CA GLY A 256 -16.16 23.47 -5.38
C GLY A 256 -15.50 22.09 -5.51
N ALA A 257 -15.56 21.44 -6.69
CA ALA A 257 -14.82 20.22 -6.97
C ALA A 257 -13.31 20.46 -7.02
N GLY A 258 -12.55 19.41 -6.80
CA GLY A 258 -11.08 19.47 -6.93
C GLY A 258 -10.40 18.41 -6.07
N TYR A 259 -9.08 18.36 -6.18
CA TYR A 259 -8.26 17.36 -5.48
C TYR A 259 -6.97 17.99 -4.97
N ASP A 260 -6.33 17.32 -4.03
CA ASP A 260 -5.04 17.70 -3.45
C ASP A 260 -3.91 16.83 -4.01
N TYR A 261 -4.21 15.56 -4.29
CA TYR A 261 -3.23 14.58 -4.73
C TYR A 261 -3.67 13.82 -5.99
N ILE A 262 -2.70 13.56 -6.86
CA ILE A 262 -2.75 12.51 -7.88
C ILE A 262 -2.03 11.30 -7.31
N GLY A 263 -2.78 10.26 -6.99
CA GLY A 263 -2.25 8.97 -6.57
C GLY A 263 -2.01 8.06 -7.76
N VAL A 264 -0.88 7.37 -7.78
CA VAL A 264 -0.54 6.39 -8.81
C VAL A 264 -0.08 5.10 -8.15
N ASN A 265 -0.69 3.98 -8.53
CA ASN A 265 -0.25 2.65 -8.09
C ASN A 265 0.99 2.23 -8.88
N ILE A 266 2.04 1.85 -8.18
CA ILE A 266 3.33 1.49 -8.78
C ILE A 266 3.58 -0.01 -8.61
N TYR A 267 3.98 -0.63 -9.71
CA TYR A 267 4.34 -2.05 -9.78
C TYR A 267 5.86 -2.15 -10.01
N PRO A 268 6.69 -2.46 -9.00
CA PRO A 268 8.14 -2.38 -9.07
C PRO A 268 8.79 -3.23 -10.17
N ASN A 269 8.14 -4.31 -10.58
CA ASN A 269 8.63 -5.16 -11.67
C ASN A 269 8.56 -4.49 -13.06
N THR A 270 7.76 -3.43 -13.19
CA THR A 270 7.52 -2.71 -14.46
C THR A 270 7.85 -1.23 -14.39
N HIS A 271 7.85 -0.63 -13.20
CA HIS A 271 8.02 0.81 -13.00
C HIS A 271 9.25 1.11 -12.15
N SER A 272 10.28 1.63 -12.78
CA SER A 272 11.51 2.06 -12.09
C SER A 272 11.30 3.38 -11.32
N ASP A 273 12.24 3.73 -10.45
CA ASP A 273 12.29 5.03 -9.78
C ASP A 273 12.42 6.19 -10.78
N SER A 274 13.13 6.01 -11.90
CA SER A 274 13.22 7.01 -12.97
C SER A 274 11.87 7.26 -13.65
N TYR A 275 11.08 6.22 -13.88
CA TYR A 275 9.72 6.34 -14.38
C TYR A 275 8.83 7.11 -13.40
N VAL A 276 8.90 6.81 -12.11
CA VAL A 276 8.15 7.53 -11.06
C VAL A 276 8.54 9.01 -10.99
N LYS A 277 9.82 9.30 -11.16
CA LYS A 277 10.33 10.67 -11.21
C LYS A 277 9.78 11.44 -12.43
N GLU A 278 9.66 10.79 -13.58
CA GLU A 278 9.04 11.38 -14.78
C GLU A 278 7.55 11.65 -14.54
N LEU A 279 6.79 10.71 -13.99
CA LEU A 279 5.40 10.92 -13.59
C LEU A 279 5.24 12.15 -12.70
N LYS A 280 6.05 12.22 -11.63
CA LYS A 280 6.02 13.33 -10.69
C LYS A 280 6.28 14.67 -11.41
N ASN A 281 7.29 14.73 -12.27
CA ASN A 281 7.63 15.95 -13.01
C ASN A 281 6.45 16.39 -13.90
N THR A 282 5.77 15.45 -14.55
CA THR A 282 4.58 15.75 -15.37
C THR A 282 3.43 16.28 -14.51
N VAL A 283 3.19 15.71 -13.32
CA VAL A 283 2.18 16.23 -12.39
C VAL A 283 2.53 17.64 -11.91
N GLU A 284 3.79 17.91 -11.56
CA GLU A 284 4.25 19.24 -11.15
C GLU A 284 4.06 20.30 -12.26
N GLU A 285 4.28 19.91 -13.51
CA GLU A 285 4.12 20.79 -14.68
C GLU A 285 2.64 21.04 -15.04
N LYS A 286 1.82 19.97 -15.05
CA LYS A 286 0.47 20.01 -15.62
C LYS A 286 -0.63 20.25 -14.58
N ALA A 287 -0.38 19.98 -13.31
CA ALA A 287 -1.35 20.11 -12.22
C ALA A 287 -0.82 21.08 -11.15
N ALA A 288 -0.75 22.37 -11.48
CA ALA A 288 -0.19 23.40 -10.60
C ALA A 288 -0.81 23.36 -9.19
N GLY A 289 0.04 23.28 -8.16
CA GLY A 289 -0.37 23.21 -6.76
C GLY A 289 -0.89 21.86 -6.29
N LYS A 290 -0.90 20.83 -7.14
CA LYS A 290 -1.23 19.45 -6.78
C LYS A 290 0.04 18.66 -6.53
N GLN A 291 -0.09 17.59 -5.73
CA GLN A 291 1.03 16.73 -5.41
C GLN A 291 0.79 15.32 -5.96
N MET A 292 1.86 14.68 -6.42
CA MET A 292 1.82 13.27 -6.75
C MET A 292 2.23 12.44 -5.53
N ILE A 293 1.47 11.38 -5.25
CA ILE A 293 1.84 10.32 -4.29
C ILE A 293 1.84 8.98 -5.01
N ILE A 294 2.66 8.05 -4.55
CA ILE A 294 2.43 6.63 -4.85
C ILE A 294 1.31 6.17 -3.91
N SER A 295 0.12 5.92 -4.48
CA SER A 295 -1.07 5.54 -3.69
C SER A 295 -1.08 4.10 -3.22
N SER A 296 -0.34 3.23 -3.90
CA SER A 296 -0.12 1.83 -3.52
C SER A 296 1.17 1.32 -4.14
N VAL A 297 2.01 0.70 -3.34
CA VAL A 297 3.22 -0.01 -3.78
C VAL A 297 3.57 -1.12 -2.79
N LYS A 298 3.95 -2.28 -3.33
CA LYS A 298 4.67 -3.33 -2.60
C LYS A 298 6.05 -3.46 -3.20
N CYS A 299 7.09 -3.31 -2.39
CA CYS A 299 8.46 -3.38 -2.89
C CYS A 299 8.97 -4.82 -2.91
N PRO A 300 9.81 -5.18 -3.90
CA PRO A 300 10.35 -6.52 -3.99
C PRO A 300 11.21 -6.83 -2.76
N TRP A 301 11.04 -8.03 -2.23
CA TRP A 301 11.79 -8.59 -1.11
C TRP A 301 12.79 -9.66 -1.58
N LYS A 302 12.92 -9.83 -2.89
CA LYS A 302 13.92 -10.69 -3.53
C LYS A 302 14.91 -9.86 -4.31
N ASP A 303 16.16 -10.28 -4.32
CA ASP A 303 17.20 -9.70 -5.18
C ASP A 303 17.08 -10.20 -6.63
N SER A 304 17.99 -9.79 -7.48
CA SER A 304 18.03 -10.18 -8.89
C SER A 304 18.27 -11.68 -9.13
N GLU A 305 18.74 -12.39 -8.12
CA GLU A 305 18.95 -13.85 -8.16
C GLU A 305 17.74 -14.62 -7.63
N GLY A 306 16.69 -13.89 -7.19
CA GLY A 306 15.47 -14.47 -6.61
C GLY A 306 15.61 -14.88 -5.15
N LYS A 307 16.73 -14.53 -4.49
CA LYS A 307 16.96 -14.78 -3.06
C LYS A 307 16.26 -13.71 -2.22
N ALA A 308 15.72 -14.12 -1.08
CA ALA A 308 15.11 -13.19 -0.11
C ALA A 308 16.13 -12.14 0.35
N SER A 309 15.72 -10.87 0.41
CA SER A 309 16.61 -9.74 0.70
C SER A 309 15.86 -8.56 1.27
N ILE A 310 16.02 -8.34 2.56
CA ILE A 310 15.48 -7.16 3.25
C ILE A 310 16.16 -5.87 2.74
N THR A 311 17.42 -5.98 2.34
CA THR A 311 18.17 -4.85 1.77
C THR A 311 17.57 -4.39 0.45
N THR A 312 17.11 -5.32 -0.41
CA THR A 312 16.44 -4.99 -1.67
C THR A 312 15.11 -4.27 -1.40
N GLN A 313 14.28 -4.76 -0.47
CA GLN A 313 13.03 -4.11 -0.08
C GLN A 313 13.29 -2.70 0.45
N THR A 314 14.23 -2.56 1.38
CA THR A 314 14.61 -1.27 1.98
C THR A 314 15.06 -0.27 0.92
N LYS A 315 15.94 -0.69 0.01
CA LYS A 315 16.43 0.16 -1.08
C LYS A 315 15.29 0.63 -1.98
N SER A 316 14.42 -0.28 -2.39
CA SER A 316 13.30 0.05 -3.28
C SER A 316 12.35 1.06 -2.66
N ILE A 317 12.02 0.93 -1.37
CA ILE A 317 11.19 1.92 -0.66
C ILE A 317 11.88 3.29 -0.66
N TYR A 318 13.17 3.33 -0.34
CA TYR A 318 13.92 4.58 -0.30
C TYR A 318 13.99 5.27 -1.66
N ASP A 319 14.29 4.51 -2.71
CA ASP A 319 14.37 5.03 -4.08
C ASP A 319 13.03 5.65 -4.53
N TYR A 320 11.89 5.00 -4.23
CA TYR A 320 10.57 5.56 -4.53
C TYR A 320 10.24 6.80 -3.70
N LEU A 321 10.63 6.84 -2.44
CA LEU A 321 10.51 8.07 -1.64
C LEU A 321 11.32 9.20 -2.26
N GLN A 322 12.58 8.96 -2.67
CA GLN A 322 13.39 9.95 -3.36
C GLN A 322 12.81 10.38 -4.72
N ALA A 323 12.18 9.44 -5.44
CA ALA A 323 11.59 9.74 -6.73
C ALA A 323 10.35 10.65 -6.62
N THR A 324 9.58 10.54 -5.53
CA THR A 324 8.34 11.29 -5.32
C THR A 324 8.51 12.59 -4.54
N ILE A 325 9.55 12.72 -3.72
CA ILE A 325 9.70 13.84 -2.78
C ILE A 325 10.77 14.82 -3.26
N ASN A 326 10.42 16.11 -3.30
CA ASN A 326 11.35 17.21 -3.45
C ASN A 326 10.76 18.49 -2.79
N GLU A 327 11.45 19.63 -2.90
CA GLU A 327 10.99 20.90 -2.31
C GLU A 327 9.66 21.41 -2.90
N LYS A 328 9.31 21.04 -4.13
CA LYS A 328 8.07 21.45 -4.82
C LYS A 328 6.94 20.44 -4.59
N ASN A 329 7.28 19.16 -4.53
CA ASN A 329 6.32 18.08 -4.31
C ASN A 329 6.66 17.35 -3.02
N ALA A 330 5.88 17.57 -1.98
CA ALA A 330 6.02 16.83 -0.72
C ALA A 330 5.54 15.38 -0.79
N GLY A 331 4.89 14.96 -1.84
CA GLY A 331 4.46 13.62 -2.28
C GLY A 331 4.52 12.51 -1.25
N GLY A 332 5.32 11.51 -1.55
CA GLY A 332 5.53 10.32 -0.72
C GLY A 332 4.83 9.08 -1.24
N LEU A 333 4.63 8.09 -0.38
CA LEU A 333 4.00 6.83 -0.75
C LEU A 333 3.14 6.24 0.36
N ILE A 334 2.23 5.33 -0.02
CA ILE A 334 1.52 4.41 0.85
C ILE A 334 2.00 2.99 0.51
N TYR A 335 2.62 2.33 1.48
CA TYR A 335 3.06 0.94 1.34
C TYR A 335 1.86 0.01 1.55
N ASP A 336 1.57 -0.83 0.56
CA ASP A 336 0.38 -1.68 0.53
C ASP A 336 0.53 -2.94 1.39
N ASP A 337 -0.56 -3.42 2.02
CA ASP A 337 -0.62 -4.59 2.91
C ASP A 337 0.52 -4.61 3.97
N ALA A 338 0.89 -3.44 4.48
CA ALA A 338 2.01 -3.26 5.40
C ALA A 338 1.86 -4.03 6.72
N ASP A 339 0.61 -4.27 7.14
CA ASP A 339 0.24 -4.91 8.39
C ASP A 339 0.12 -6.44 8.31
N PHE A 340 0.18 -7.03 7.11
CA PHE A 340 -0.15 -8.44 6.90
C PHE A 340 0.94 -9.37 7.43
N VAL A 341 0.74 -9.88 8.66
CA VAL A 341 1.68 -10.79 9.32
C VAL A 341 1.86 -12.07 8.52
N GLY A 342 3.07 -12.29 8.02
CA GLY A 342 3.45 -13.47 7.26
C GLY A 342 3.41 -13.31 5.75
N ALA A 343 3.02 -12.15 5.22
CA ALA A 343 3.30 -11.82 3.83
C ALA A 343 4.77 -11.37 3.70
N TRP A 344 5.48 -11.94 2.74
CA TRP A 344 6.92 -11.69 2.56
C TRP A 344 7.25 -10.25 2.16
N ASP A 345 6.30 -9.55 1.59
CA ASP A 345 6.38 -8.16 1.17
C ASP A 345 5.79 -7.16 2.20
N SER A 346 5.30 -7.65 3.35
CA SER A 346 4.83 -6.84 4.48
C SER A 346 5.99 -6.25 5.30
N PHE A 347 5.66 -5.46 6.34
CA PHE A 347 6.63 -5.01 7.34
C PHE A 347 6.73 -5.93 8.57
N PHE A 348 5.99 -7.02 8.58
CA PHE A 348 5.98 -7.98 9.69
C PHE A 348 6.10 -9.41 9.17
N ASP A 349 7.08 -10.14 9.67
CA ASP A 349 7.33 -11.54 9.32
C ASP A 349 6.22 -12.49 9.81
N GLY A 350 6.36 -13.79 9.52
CA GLY A 350 5.40 -14.83 9.91
C GLY A 350 5.15 -14.92 11.42
N ASN A 351 6.06 -14.43 12.24
CA ASN A 351 5.96 -14.38 13.71
C ASN A 351 5.41 -13.03 14.22
N GLY A 352 5.08 -12.12 13.29
CA GLY A 352 4.65 -10.76 13.60
C GLY A 352 5.78 -9.83 14.03
N GLN A 353 7.05 -10.22 13.87
CA GLN A 353 8.19 -9.39 14.20
C GLN A 353 8.43 -8.36 13.08
N ALA A 354 8.63 -7.10 13.47
CA ALA A 354 8.93 -6.03 12.54
C ALA A 354 10.23 -6.30 11.78
N MET A 355 10.20 -6.14 10.47
CA MET A 355 11.36 -6.23 9.60
C MET A 355 12.10 -4.89 9.53
N SER A 356 13.43 -4.92 9.43
CA SER A 356 14.26 -3.71 9.48
C SER A 356 13.99 -2.74 8.32
N SER A 357 13.38 -3.18 7.23
CA SER A 357 12.93 -2.31 6.14
C SER A 357 11.92 -1.24 6.58
N LEU A 358 11.13 -1.50 7.63
CA LEU A 358 10.20 -0.50 8.19
C LEU A 358 10.92 0.76 8.69
N ALA A 359 12.13 0.62 9.23
CA ALA A 359 12.88 1.77 9.78
C ALA A 359 13.31 2.78 8.70
N ILE A 360 13.26 2.41 7.40
CA ILE A 360 13.67 3.31 6.31
C ILE A 360 12.89 4.63 6.29
N PHE A 361 11.64 4.63 6.76
CA PHE A 361 10.84 5.85 6.86
C PHE A 361 11.40 6.83 7.91
N ALA A 362 11.94 6.34 9.01
CA ALA A 362 12.64 7.18 9.98
C ALA A 362 13.94 7.74 9.39
N TYR A 363 14.75 6.88 8.77
CA TYR A 363 16.01 7.32 8.14
C TYR A 363 15.78 8.33 7.02
N ALA A 364 14.76 8.17 6.20
CA ALA A 364 14.38 9.14 5.19
C ALA A 364 14.07 10.54 5.79
N GLN A 365 13.61 10.60 7.03
CA GLN A 365 13.37 11.84 7.78
C GLN A 365 14.63 12.37 8.50
N GLY A 366 15.73 11.62 8.48
CA GLY A 366 16.97 11.94 9.18
C GLY A 366 16.99 11.48 10.65
N ASN A 367 16.05 10.62 11.05
CA ASN A 367 16.01 10.00 12.37
C ASN A 367 16.68 8.62 12.32
N GLN A 368 17.28 8.21 13.42
CA GLN A 368 17.88 6.89 13.57
C GLN A 368 16.98 6.00 14.43
N VAL A 369 16.90 4.74 14.05
CA VAL A 369 16.19 3.69 14.79
C VAL A 369 17.15 2.53 15.00
N ASP A 370 17.21 2.02 16.23
CA ASP A 370 18.03 0.86 16.57
C ASP A 370 17.38 -0.43 16.06
N VAL A 371 17.92 -0.98 14.99
CA VAL A 371 17.55 -2.28 14.40
C VAL A 371 18.58 -3.37 14.67
N SER A 372 19.61 -3.11 15.48
CA SER A 372 20.73 -4.02 15.71
C SER A 372 20.34 -5.37 16.29
N SER A 373 19.19 -5.47 16.92
CA SER A 373 18.65 -6.71 17.46
C SER A 373 17.77 -7.50 16.47
N TYR A 374 17.51 -6.92 15.31
CA TYR A 374 16.76 -7.60 14.25
C TYR A 374 17.64 -8.71 13.64
N LYS A 375 17.08 -9.90 13.53
CA LYS A 375 17.67 -11.00 12.77
C LYS A 375 16.82 -11.22 11.55
N ASP A 376 17.45 -11.24 10.40
CA ASP A 376 16.76 -11.51 9.14
C ASP A 376 16.15 -12.92 9.21
N PRO A 377 14.83 -13.10 9.00
CA PRO A 377 14.20 -14.42 9.07
C PRO A 377 14.64 -15.37 7.94
N TRP A 378 15.43 -14.86 6.99
CA TRP A 378 15.93 -15.63 5.85
C TRP A 378 17.45 -16.00 5.96
N GLU A 379 18.10 -15.66 7.07
CA GLU A 379 19.48 -16.05 7.40
C GLU A 379 19.62 -17.45 8.03
#